data_b9d07c82d4d41460152de0edcae5f5d3
#
_entry.id   b9d07c82d4d41460152de0edcae5f5d3
#
_cell.length_a   1.000
_cell.length_b   1.000
_cell.length_c   1.000
_cell.angle_alpha   90.00
_cell.angle_beta   90.00
_cell.angle_gamma   90.00
#
_symmetry.space_group_name_H-M   'P 1'
#
loop_
_entity.id
_entity.type
_entity.pdbx_description
1 polymer ?
#
loop_
_entity_poly.entity_id
_entity_poly.type
_entity_poly.pdbx_seq_one_letter_code
_entity_poly.pdbx_strand_id
1 'polypeptide(L)'
;MEQVPPGIDPDVPSAARIYDFFLGGKENFAVDRAVAQKLLELSPNIKESARANRRFLVRAVEYLADQGIRQFLDIGTGLPTQENVHEVALRKAPDSRIVYVDNDPIVLAHARALLGRNPQVAVAQGDLREPESILDNPEVTEHLDFNEPVGLLLVAILHFLPDEAAYPAVAKLRDRLAPGSHLVISHGSAGRLDDKGVAAIRRVYARSSAGEAVARTREEILRFFEGCELVEPGVVTVDEWRPREGEPVRTRTEGAVVYGGVGVVG
;
A
#
# COMPACT_ATOMS: atom_id res chain seq x y z
N MET A 1 -0.79 28.59 13.54
CA MET A 1 -0.46 28.22 12.15
C MET A 1 0.39 26.96 12.28
N GLU A 2 -0.08 25.81 11.79
CA GLU A 2 0.72 24.61 11.69
C GLU A 2 1.95 24.92 10.84
N GLN A 3 3.16 24.65 11.36
CA GLN A 3 4.38 24.80 10.58
C GLN A 3 4.42 23.72 9.52
N VAL A 4 4.22 24.12 8.26
CA VAL A 4 4.30 23.20 7.12
C VAL A 4 5.77 22.99 6.79
N PRO A 5 6.27 21.74 6.74
CA PRO A 5 7.64 21.45 6.36
C PRO A 5 7.97 21.95 4.93
N PRO A 6 9.23 22.30 4.63
CA PRO A 6 9.64 22.74 3.30
C PRO A 6 9.32 21.71 2.22
N GLY A 7 8.79 22.15 1.07
CA GLY A 7 8.44 21.29 -0.07
C GLY A 7 7.03 20.73 -0.03
N ILE A 8 6.22 21.08 0.98
CA ILE A 8 4.84 20.64 1.11
C ILE A 8 3.88 21.77 0.72
N ASP A 9 2.96 21.50 -0.18
CA ASP A 9 1.85 22.37 -0.47
C ASP A 9 0.63 21.96 0.39
N PRO A 10 0.24 22.77 1.40
CA PRO A 10 -0.89 22.43 2.25
C PRO A 10 -2.25 22.60 1.54
N ASP A 11 -2.28 23.25 0.38
CA ASP A 11 -3.49 23.49 -0.40
C ASP A 11 -3.75 22.38 -1.44
N VAL A 12 -2.78 21.50 -1.69
CA VAL A 12 -2.93 20.32 -2.55
C VAL A 12 -3.20 19.08 -1.71
N PRO A 13 -4.33 18.37 -1.89
CA PRO A 13 -4.63 17.14 -1.15
C PRO A 13 -3.60 16.05 -1.47
N SER A 14 -3.21 15.27 -0.46
CA SER A 14 -2.35 14.08 -0.62
C SER A 14 -3.14 12.81 -0.32
N ALA A 15 -2.97 11.78 -1.15
CA ALA A 15 -3.59 10.48 -0.90
C ALA A 15 -3.14 9.87 0.43
N ALA A 16 -1.85 10.01 0.78
CA ALA A 16 -1.31 9.53 2.05
C ALA A 16 -1.98 10.21 3.25
N ARG A 17 -2.19 11.54 3.20
CA ARG A 17 -2.88 12.31 4.26
C ARG A 17 -4.38 12.03 4.32
N ILE A 18 -5.03 11.78 3.18
CA ILE A 18 -6.43 11.36 3.10
C ILE A 18 -6.57 9.96 3.75
N TYR A 19 -5.65 9.04 3.47
CA TYR A 19 -5.64 7.71 4.07
C TYR A 19 -5.39 7.76 5.59
N ASP A 20 -4.46 8.62 6.04
CA ASP A 20 -4.22 8.91 7.46
C ASP A 20 -5.51 9.35 8.18
N PHE A 21 -6.29 10.26 7.57
CA PHE A 21 -7.59 10.67 8.11
C PHE A 21 -8.57 9.49 8.24
N PHE A 22 -8.62 8.56 7.27
CA PHE A 22 -9.49 7.39 7.37
C PHE A 22 -9.08 6.43 8.49
N LEU A 23 -7.80 6.37 8.80
CA LEU A 23 -7.27 5.59 9.93
C LEU A 23 -7.46 6.29 11.29
N GLY A 24 -7.85 7.57 11.29
CA GLY A 24 -8.03 8.39 12.51
C GLY A 24 -6.74 9.06 12.97
N GLY A 25 -5.75 9.18 12.08
CA GLY A 25 -4.51 9.91 12.31
C GLY A 25 -4.70 11.43 12.36
N LYS A 26 -3.62 12.15 12.61
CA LYS A 26 -3.60 13.62 12.79
C LYS A 26 -2.73 14.36 11.79
N GLU A 27 -2.03 13.62 10.92
CA GLU A 27 -1.09 14.18 9.94
C GLU A 27 -1.82 14.56 8.63
N ASN A 28 -2.98 15.25 8.75
CA ASN A 28 -3.83 15.63 7.62
C ASN A 28 -4.28 17.09 7.76
N PHE A 29 -4.25 17.83 6.65
CA PHE A 29 -4.65 19.22 6.58
C PHE A 29 -6.16 19.39 6.30
N ALA A 30 -6.64 20.63 6.36
CA ALA A 30 -8.06 20.95 6.11
C ALA A 30 -8.50 20.51 4.70
N VAL A 31 -7.63 20.64 3.69
CA VAL A 31 -7.90 20.24 2.31
C VAL A 31 -8.06 18.72 2.18
N ASP A 32 -7.27 17.93 2.89
CA ASP A 32 -7.35 16.47 2.92
C ASP A 32 -8.65 16.01 3.56
N ARG A 33 -9.01 16.62 4.69
CA ARG A 33 -10.27 16.33 5.40
C ARG A 33 -11.50 16.68 4.55
N ALA A 34 -11.45 17.77 3.78
CA ALA A 34 -12.53 18.14 2.87
C ALA A 34 -12.71 17.13 1.74
N VAL A 35 -11.61 16.62 1.18
CA VAL A 35 -11.64 15.54 0.18
C VAL A 35 -12.12 14.23 0.80
N ALA A 36 -11.60 13.87 1.97
CA ALA A 36 -12.00 12.66 2.70
C ALA A 36 -13.51 12.65 3.02
N GLN A 37 -14.07 13.81 3.39
CA GLN A 37 -15.50 13.93 3.64
C GLN A 37 -16.34 13.67 2.39
N LYS A 38 -15.95 14.17 1.22
CA LYS A 38 -16.60 13.87 -0.05
C LYS A 38 -16.54 12.39 -0.41
N LEU A 39 -15.41 11.73 -0.15
CA LEU A 39 -15.26 10.30 -0.35
C LEU A 39 -16.16 9.50 0.59
N LEU A 40 -16.35 9.95 1.84
CA LEU A 40 -17.28 9.33 2.79
C LEU A 40 -18.75 9.46 2.36
N GLU A 41 -19.14 10.57 1.73
CA GLU A 41 -20.48 10.76 1.15
C GLU A 41 -20.74 9.77 0.00
N LEU A 42 -19.71 9.47 -0.81
CA LEU A 42 -19.78 8.55 -1.95
C LEU A 42 -19.66 7.07 -1.52
N SER A 43 -18.88 6.80 -0.50
CA SER A 43 -18.63 5.45 0.03
C SER A 43 -18.53 5.50 1.57
N PRO A 44 -19.65 5.39 2.29
CA PRO A 44 -19.67 5.52 3.76
C PRO A 44 -18.80 4.53 4.50
N ASN A 45 -18.50 3.36 3.90
CA ASN A 45 -17.68 2.31 4.49
C ASN A 45 -16.16 2.47 4.24
N ILE A 46 -15.70 3.57 3.63
CA ILE A 46 -14.29 3.72 3.22
C ILE A 46 -13.31 3.69 4.43
N LYS A 47 -13.72 4.20 5.59
CA LYS A 47 -12.91 4.13 6.83
C LYS A 47 -12.72 2.69 7.30
N GLU A 48 -13.78 1.91 7.29
CA GLU A 48 -13.75 0.49 7.65
C GLU A 48 -12.91 -0.30 6.64
N SER A 49 -13.01 0.05 5.36
CA SER A 49 -12.18 -0.54 4.30
C SER A 49 -10.70 -0.22 4.49
N ALA A 50 -10.35 1.01 4.85
CA ALA A 50 -8.97 1.38 5.16
C ALA A 50 -8.42 0.61 6.38
N ARG A 51 -9.21 0.47 7.44
CA ARG A 51 -8.84 -0.31 8.63
C ARG A 51 -8.69 -1.80 8.32
N ALA A 52 -9.59 -2.36 7.49
CA ALA A 52 -9.51 -3.74 7.04
C ALA A 52 -8.25 -3.98 6.21
N ASN A 53 -7.92 -3.05 5.32
CA ASN A 53 -6.69 -3.07 4.54
C ASN A 53 -5.44 -3.04 5.44
N ARG A 54 -5.47 -2.25 6.51
CA ARG A 54 -4.36 -2.22 7.49
C ARG A 54 -4.20 -3.56 8.20
N ARG A 55 -5.32 -4.20 8.66
CA ARG A 55 -5.28 -5.54 9.23
C ARG A 55 -4.75 -6.58 8.24
N PHE A 56 -5.14 -6.49 6.97
CA PHE A 56 -4.60 -7.35 5.90
C PHE A 56 -3.08 -7.21 5.78
N LEU A 57 -2.56 -5.98 5.74
CA LEU A 57 -1.11 -5.72 5.71
C LEU A 57 -0.39 -6.43 6.86
N VAL A 58 -0.90 -6.27 8.09
CA VAL A 58 -0.32 -6.91 9.27
C VAL A 58 -0.30 -8.43 9.12
N ARG A 59 -1.42 -9.06 8.73
CA ARG A 59 -1.49 -10.52 8.54
C ARG A 59 -0.58 -11.01 7.42
N ALA A 60 -0.49 -10.25 6.32
CA ALA A 60 0.40 -10.58 5.22
C ALA A 60 1.87 -10.54 5.64
N VAL A 61 2.31 -9.49 6.34
CA VAL A 61 3.69 -9.37 6.85
C VAL A 61 4.01 -10.49 7.84
N GLU A 62 3.10 -10.80 8.78
CA GLU A 62 3.29 -11.94 9.70
C GLU A 62 3.41 -13.26 8.96
N TYR A 63 2.54 -13.50 7.97
CA TYR A 63 2.61 -14.69 7.14
C TYR A 63 3.96 -14.79 6.43
N LEU A 64 4.42 -13.71 5.78
CA LEU A 64 5.70 -13.69 5.09
C LEU A 64 6.86 -13.99 6.06
N ALA A 65 6.86 -13.38 7.25
CA ALA A 65 7.88 -13.64 8.26
C ALA A 65 7.88 -15.11 8.74
N ASP A 66 6.68 -15.72 8.88
CA ASP A 66 6.51 -17.14 9.22
C ASP A 66 6.96 -18.07 8.06
N GLN A 67 6.92 -17.59 6.79
CA GLN A 67 7.51 -18.29 5.63
C GLN A 67 9.03 -18.11 5.49
N GLY A 68 9.67 -17.42 6.42
CA GLY A 68 11.12 -17.21 6.42
C GLY A 68 11.58 -15.97 5.68
N ILE A 69 10.69 -15.10 5.19
CA ILE A 69 11.07 -13.82 4.60
C ILE A 69 11.69 -12.92 5.67
N ARG A 70 12.82 -12.31 5.34
CA ARG A 70 13.60 -11.43 6.20
C ARG A 70 13.87 -10.06 5.59
N GLN A 71 13.44 -9.84 4.37
CA GLN A 71 13.61 -8.61 3.61
C GLN A 71 12.26 -8.13 3.12
N PHE A 72 11.95 -6.88 3.35
CA PHE A 72 10.67 -6.29 2.99
C PHE A 72 10.88 -4.98 2.22
N LEU A 73 10.28 -4.88 1.04
CA LEU A 73 10.23 -3.67 0.22
C LEU A 73 8.79 -3.18 0.17
N ASP A 74 8.50 -2.09 0.88
CA ASP A 74 7.16 -1.50 0.97
C ASP A 74 7.09 -0.24 0.11
N ILE A 75 6.37 -0.32 -1.02
CA ILE A 75 6.28 0.74 -2.01
C ILE A 75 4.90 1.41 -1.92
N GLY A 76 4.92 2.75 -1.83
CA GLY A 76 3.74 3.54 -1.52
C GLY A 76 3.37 3.41 -0.05
N THR A 77 4.38 3.49 0.79
CA THR A 77 4.29 3.29 2.25
C THR A 77 3.21 4.14 2.92
N GLY A 78 3.01 5.38 2.44
CA GLY A 78 2.16 6.36 3.10
C GLY A 78 2.73 6.82 4.44
N LEU A 79 1.95 7.61 5.17
CA LEU A 79 2.37 8.13 6.48
C LEU A 79 2.50 6.99 7.50
N PRO A 80 3.57 6.97 8.30
CA PRO A 80 3.73 6.00 9.37
C PRO A 80 2.56 6.09 10.37
N THR A 81 1.94 4.95 10.64
CA THR A 81 0.81 4.81 11.56
C THR A 81 1.13 3.78 12.65
N GLN A 82 0.14 3.20 13.29
CA GLN A 82 0.33 2.05 14.17
C GLN A 82 0.47 0.75 13.34
N GLU A 83 1.25 -0.20 13.86
CA GLU A 83 1.52 -1.50 13.20
C GLU A 83 2.14 -1.34 11.81
N ASN A 84 3.22 -0.55 11.73
CA ASN A 84 4.00 -0.42 10.51
C ASN A 84 4.67 -1.76 10.14
N VAL A 85 5.07 -1.92 8.88
CA VAL A 85 5.70 -3.16 8.39
C VAL A 85 6.89 -3.57 9.26
N HIS A 86 7.78 -2.63 9.62
CA HIS A 86 8.94 -2.93 10.47
C HIS A 86 8.55 -3.39 11.89
N GLU A 87 7.51 -2.81 12.49
CA GLU A 87 7.06 -3.22 13.83
C GLU A 87 6.54 -4.66 13.81
N VAL A 88 5.81 -5.02 12.76
CA VAL A 88 5.26 -6.36 12.57
C VAL A 88 6.38 -7.35 12.24
N ALA A 89 7.22 -7.04 11.26
CA ALA A 89 8.30 -7.92 10.82
C ALA A 89 9.32 -8.18 11.93
N LEU A 90 9.81 -7.13 12.61
CA LEU A 90 10.79 -7.25 13.67
C LEU A 90 10.26 -7.95 14.94
N ARG A 91 8.96 -7.86 15.20
CA ARG A 91 8.32 -8.63 16.28
C ARG A 91 8.36 -10.13 16.02
N LYS A 92 8.24 -10.55 14.75
CA LYS A 92 8.28 -11.94 14.31
C LYS A 92 9.70 -12.44 14.05
N ALA A 93 10.51 -11.61 13.42
CA ALA A 93 11.86 -11.92 12.98
C ALA A 93 12.76 -10.69 13.23
N PRO A 94 13.47 -10.62 14.37
CA PRO A 94 14.26 -9.44 14.77
C PRO A 94 15.43 -9.10 13.84
N ASP A 95 15.81 -10.01 12.96
CA ASP A 95 16.85 -9.87 11.94
C ASP A 95 16.33 -9.32 10.59
N SER A 96 15.04 -9.00 10.50
CA SER A 96 14.43 -8.48 9.27
C SER A 96 15.00 -7.11 8.88
N ARG A 97 15.06 -6.86 7.57
CA ARG A 97 15.42 -5.56 6.96
C ARG A 97 14.25 -5.02 6.16
N ILE A 98 13.94 -3.75 6.32
CA ILE A 98 12.78 -3.12 5.72
C ILE A 98 13.21 -1.87 4.97
N VAL A 99 12.79 -1.73 3.72
CA VAL A 99 12.90 -0.49 2.97
C VAL A 99 11.51 0.06 2.68
N TYR A 100 11.31 1.29 3.09
CA TYR A 100 10.14 2.09 2.78
C TYR A 100 10.40 2.97 1.58
N VAL A 101 9.52 2.91 0.58
CA VAL A 101 9.62 3.73 -0.63
C VAL A 101 8.34 4.54 -0.81
N ASP A 102 8.50 5.83 -1.01
CA ASP A 102 7.39 6.71 -1.38
C ASP A 102 7.89 7.83 -2.29
N ASN A 103 7.00 8.46 -3.05
CA ASN A 103 7.31 9.65 -3.84
C ASN A 103 6.87 10.96 -3.17
N ASP A 104 6.04 10.88 -2.11
CA ASP A 104 5.54 12.06 -1.38
C ASP A 104 6.60 12.56 -0.38
N PRO A 105 7.10 13.82 -0.52
CA PRO A 105 8.11 14.38 0.38
C PRO A 105 7.67 14.40 1.86
N ILE A 106 6.36 14.50 2.13
CA ILE A 106 5.82 14.46 3.49
C ILE A 106 6.04 13.10 4.11
N VAL A 107 5.67 12.05 3.37
CA VAL A 107 5.85 10.67 3.80
C VAL A 107 7.32 10.40 4.12
N LEU A 108 8.21 10.81 3.22
CA LEU A 108 9.66 10.64 3.39
C LEU A 108 10.20 11.39 4.61
N ALA A 109 9.74 12.62 4.84
CA ALA A 109 10.15 13.42 5.99
C ALA A 109 9.72 12.76 7.32
N HIS A 110 8.45 12.32 7.42
CA HIS A 110 7.92 11.61 8.58
C HIS A 110 8.62 10.26 8.81
N ALA A 111 8.79 9.49 7.74
CA ALA A 111 9.46 8.19 7.82
C ALA A 111 10.91 8.34 8.31
N ARG A 112 11.68 9.27 7.75
CA ARG A 112 13.06 9.56 8.19
C ARG A 112 13.14 10.04 9.63
N ALA A 113 12.20 10.89 10.06
CA ALA A 113 12.18 11.42 11.42
C ALA A 113 11.90 10.33 12.48
N LEU A 114 10.97 9.41 12.16
CA LEU A 114 10.54 8.37 13.09
C LEU A 114 11.42 7.12 13.02
N LEU A 115 11.93 6.76 11.84
CA LEU A 115 12.54 5.47 11.56
C LEU A 115 14.05 5.53 11.34
N GLY A 116 14.62 6.71 11.04
CA GLY A 116 16.03 6.90 10.66
C GLY A 116 17.06 6.55 11.75
N ARG A 117 16.64 6.13 12.94
CA ARG A 117 17.51 5.62 14.01
C ARG A 117 17.53 4.09 14.09
N ASN A 118 16.66 3.41 13.34
CA ASN A 118 16.63 1.96 13.33
C ASN A 118 17.52 1.42 12.19
N PRO A 119 18.64 0.75 12.47
CA PRO A 119 19.57 0.27 11.44
C PRO A 119 18.95 -0.80 10.51
N GLN A 120 17.82 -1.37 10.88
CA GLN A 120 17.08 -2.36 10.08
C GLN A 120 16.08 -1.73 9.12
N VAL A 121 15.95 -0.40 9.14
CA VAL A 121 14.97 0.33 8.33
C VAL A 121 15.68 1.38 7.49
N ALA A 122 15.46 1.34 6.18
CA ALA A 122 15.86 2.40 5.25
C ALA A 122 14.62 3.09 4.67
N VAL A 123 14.79 4.33 4.22
CA VAL A 123 13.73 5.14 3.61
C VAL A 123 14.27 5.75 2.32
N ALA A 124 13.76 5.27 1.20
CA ALA A 124 14.16 5.68 -0.14
C ALA A 124 13.07 6.51 -0.82
N GLN A 125 13.47 7.48 -1.63
CA GLN A 125 12.57 8.14 -2.55
C GLN A 125 12.49 7.35 -3.86
N GLY A 126 11.27 7.05 -4.34
CA GLY A 126 11.08 6.37 -5.61
C GLY A 126 9.63 6.50 -6.09
N ASP A 127 9.45 6.35 -7.39
CA ASP A 127 8.14 6.42 -8.03
C ASP A 127 7.81 5.09 -8.70
N LEU A 128 6.68 4.49 -8.34
CA LEU A 128 6.23 3.23 -8.92
C LEU A 128 5.98 3.31 -10.43
N ARG A 129 5.76 4.51 -10.98
CA ARG A 129 5.67 4.74 -12.44
C ARG A 129 7.02 4.56 -13.15
N GLU A 130 8.10 4.65 -12.40
CA GLU A 130 9.49 4.50 -12.83
C GLU A 130 10.18 3.46 -11.93
N PRO A 131 9.85 2.16 -12.05
CA PRO A 131 10.31 1.12 -11.12
C PRO A 131 11.84 1.01 -11.04
N GLU A 132 12.58 1.44 -12.07
CA GLU A 132 14.04 1.55 -12.02
C GLU A 132 14.51 2.56 -10.97
N SER A 133 13.76 3.64 -10.76
CA SER A 133 14.08 4.64 -9.72
C SER A 133 14.07 4.03 -8.31
N ILE A 134 13.41 2.87 -8.14
CA ILE A 134 13.36 2.10 -6.91
C ILE A 134 14.43 1.01 -6.92
N LEU A 135 14.47 0.20 -7.99
CA LEU A 135 15.35 -0.97 -8.08
C LEU A 135 16.84 -0.62 -8.11
N ASP A 136 17.19 0.54 -8.67
CA ASP A 136 18.56 1.03 -8.78
C ASP A 136 18.91 2.06 -7.68
N ASN A 137 17.99 2.32 -6.75
CA ASN A 137 18.19 3.27 -5.66
C ASN A 137 19.21 2.73 -4.66
N PRO A 138 20.29 3.48 -4.33
CA PRO A 138 21.32 3.04 -3.38
C PRO A 138 20.74 2.65 -2.01
N GLU A 139 19.78 3.44 -1.47
CA GLU A 139 19.16 3.11 -0.18
C GLU A 139 18.42 1.77 -0.20
N VAL A 140 17.95 1.32 -1.38
CA VAL A 140 17.32 0.02 -1.57
C VAL A 140 18.37 -1.07 -1.74
N THR A 141 19.32 -0.89 -2.67
CA THR A 141 20.29 -1.93 -3.05
C THR A 141 21.39 -2.18 -2.01
N GLU A 142 21.69 -1.20 -1.16
CA GLU A 142 22.60 -1.38 -0.03
C GLU A 142 21.91 -2.07 1.16
N HIS A 143 20.57 -1.95 1.26
CA HIS A 143 19.83 -2.50 2.39
C HIS A 143 19.22 -3.87 2.11
N LEU A 144 18.85 -4.18 0.85
CA LEU A 144 18.24 -5.44 0.42
C LEU A 144 19.14 -6.17 -0.59
N ASP A 145 19.21 -7.49 -0.45
CA ASP A 145 19.84 -8.37 -1.42
C ASP A 145 18.76 -9.07 -2.26
N PHE A 146 18.62 -8.67 -3.51
CA PHE A 146 17.64 -9.23 -4.45
C PHE A 146 18.01 -10.65 -4.95
N ASN A 147 19.14 -11.21 -4.56
CA ASN A 147 19.46 -12.63 -4.78
C ASN A 147 18.83 -13.52 -3.71
N GLU A 148 18.32 -12.96 -2.63
CA GLU A 148 17.60 -13.62 -1.56
C GLU A 148 16.11 -13.25 -1.58
N PRO A 149 15.22 -14.10 -1.03
CA PRO A 149 13.78 -13.82 -1.04
C PRO A 149 13.39 -12.50 -0.37
N VAL A 150 12.54 -11.73 -1.05
CA VAL A 150 12.02 -10.44 -0.61
C VAL A 150 10.49 -10.48 -0.56
N GLY A 151 9.90 -9.91 0.47
CA GLY A 151 8.49 -9.56 0.53
C GLY A 151 8.26 -8.19 -0.11
N LEU A 152 7.75 -8.16 -1.35
CA LEU A 152 7.36 -6.93 -2.04
C LEU A 152 5.91 -6.58 -1.70
N LEU A 153 5.71 -5.41 -1.12
CA LEU A 153 4.39 -4.92 -0.71
C LEU A 153 3.95 -3.74 -1.59
N LEU A 154 2.81 -3.91 -2.25
CA LEU A 154 2.12 -2.92 -3.07
C LEU A 154 0.70 -2.75 -2.53
N VAL A 155 0.59 -2.21 -1.32
CA VAL A 155 -0.65 -2.17 -0.54
C VAL A 155 -1.36 -0.83 -0.71
N ALA A 156 -2.54 -0.85 -1.35
CA ALA A 156 -3.38 0.32 -1.62
C ALA A 156 -2.68 1.41 -2.47
N ILE A 157 -1.80 1.05 -3.38
CA ILE A 157 -1.07 1.99 -4.26
C ILE A 157 -1.44 1.83 -5.74
N LEU A 158 -1.61 0.60 -6.25
CA LEU A 158 -1.78 0.32 -7.68
C LEU A 158 -3.03 0.95 -8.29
N HIS A 159 -4.04 1.27 -7.50
CA HIS A 159 -5.24 1.96 -7.99
C HIS A 159 -5.01 3.44 -8.31
N PHE A 160 -3.81 3.98 -8.07
CA PHE A 160 -3.41 5.32 -8.51
C PHE A 160 -2.59 5.32 -9.81
N LEU A 161 -2.40 4.14 -10.42
CA LEU A 161 -1.70 4.02 -11.68
C LEU A 161 -2.65 3.50 -12.77
N PRO A 162 -2.62 4.08 -13.99
CA PRO A 162 -3.34 3.53 -15.13
C PRO A 162 -2.73 2.19 -15.57
N ASP A 163 -3.47 1.39 -16.35
CA ASP A 163 -3.10 0.03 -16.72
C ASP A 163 -1.75 -0.05 -17.45
N GLU A 164 -1.51 0.90 -18.34
CA GLU A 164 -0.28 1.01 -19.12
C GLU A 164 0.99 1.26 -18.29
N ALA A 165 0.82 1.74 -17.05
CA ALA A 165 1.91 1.90 -16.08
C ALA A 165 1.92 0.80 -15.03
N ALA A 166 0.74 0.41 -14.50
CA ALA A 166 0.62 -0.47 -13.35
C ALA A 166 1.12 -1.89 -13.65
N TYR A 167 0.65 -2.52 -14.74
CA TYR A 167 1.03 -3.90 -15.05
C TYR A 167 2.53 -4.04 -15.41
N PRO A 168 3.11 -3.18 -16.27
CA PRO A 168 4.55 -3.24 -16.53
C PRO A 168 5.41 -2.99 -15.30
N ALA A 169 5.00 -2.07 -14.42
CA ALA A 169 5.75 -1.77 -13.21
C ALA A 169 5.79 -2.98 -12.27
N VAL A 170 4.63 -3.63 -12.04
CA VAL A 170 4.57 -4.85 -11.20
C VAL A 170 5.38 -5.98 -11.81
N ALA A 171 5.26 -6.21 -13.12
CA ALA A 171 6.04 -7.24 -13.81
C ALA A 171 7.55 -7.01 -13.64
N LYS A 172 8.02 -5.78 -13.86
CA LYS A 172 9.41 -5.41 -13.74
C LYS A 172 9.96 -5.57 -12.31
N LEU A 173 9.19 -5.15 -11.31
CA LEU A 173 9.55 -5.35 -9.91
C LEU A 173 9.64 -6.85 -9.59
N ARG A 174 8.62 -7.65 -9.97
CA ARG A 174 8.60 -9.09 -9.77
C ARG A 174 9.79 -9.80 -10.43
N ASP A 175 10.09 -9.45 -11.69
CA ASP A 175 11.17 -10.10 -12.47
C ASP A 175 12.57 -9.83 -11.89
N ARG A 176 12.69 -8.86 -10.95
CA ARG A 176 13.93 -8.57 -10.22
C ARG A 176 14.08 -9.42 -8.95
N LEU A 177 13.01 -10.04 -8.48
CA LEU A 177 13.00 -10.79 -7.22
C LEU A 177 13.54 -12.20 -7.39
N ALA A 178 14.24 -12.71 -6.39
CA ALA A 178 14.65 -14.12 -6.33
C ALA A 178 13.44 -15.05 -6.19
N PRO A 179 13.55 -16.30 -6.70
CA PRO A 179 12.56 -17.33 -6.44
C PRO A 179 12.29 -17.51 -4.94
N GLY A 180 11.02 -17.76 -4.58
CA GLY A 180 10.57 -17.81 -3.19
C GLY A 180 10.24 -16.45 -2.57
N SER A 181 10.48 -15.35 -3.29
CA SER A 181 9.97 -14.02 -2.91
C SER A 181 8.44 -13.99 -2.92
N HIS A 182 7.86 -13.06 -2.18
CA HIS A 182 6.42 -12.92 -2.08
C HIS A 182 5.96 -11.54 -2.54
N LEU A 183 4.91 -11.53 -3.36
CA LEU A 183 4.23 -10.32 -3.82
C LEU A 183 2.93 -10.15 -3.04
N VAL A 184 2.80 -9.07 -2.29
CA VAL A 184 1.59 -8.70 -1.53
C VAL A 184 0.93 -7.52 -2.22
N ILE A 185 -0.30 -7.69 -2.65
CA ILE A 185 -1.08 -6.60 -3.27
C ILE A 185 -2.40 -6.42 -2.54
N SER A 186 -2.77 -5.15 -2.31
CA SER A 186 -4.16 -4.79 -2.10
C SER A 186 -4.58 -3.65 -3.02
N HIS A 187 -5.84 -3.65 -3.42
CA HIS A 187 -6.36 -2.76 -4.44
C HIS A 187 -7.80 -2.34 -4.15
N GLY A 188 -8.07 -1.04 -4.19
CA GLY A 188 -9.43 -0.51 -4.13
C GLY A 188 -10.20 -0.84 -5.41
N SER A 189 -11.41 -1.36 -5.26
CA SER A 189 -12.31 -1.71 -6.37
C SER A 189 -13.65 -1.00 -6.20
N ALA A 190 -14.38 -0.88 -7.30
CA ALA A 190 -15.71 -0.28 -7.32
C ALA A 190 -16.70 -0.96 -6.37
N GLY A 191 -16.53 -2.26 -6.14
CA GLY A 191 -17.49 -3.03 -5.34
C GLY A 191 -18.90 -2.98 -5.94
N ARG A 192 -19.83 -2.38 -5.21
CA ARG A 192 -21.24 -2.19 -5.66
C ARG A 192 -21.56 -0.76 -6.11
N LEU A 193 -20.56 0.08 -6.26
CA LEU A 193 -20.76 1.42 -6.82
C LEU A 193 -21.16 1.30 -8.30
N ASP A 194 -22.13 2.12 -8.70
CA ASP A 194 -22.45 2.29 -10.11
C ASP A 194 -21.39 3.16 -10.83
N ASP A 195 -21.46 3.23 -12.14
CA ASP A 195 -20.50 4.00 -12.96
C ASP A 195 -20.42 5.47 -12.55
N LYS A 196 -21.55 6.03 -12.04
CA LYS A 196 -21.58 7.43 -11.58
C LYS A 196 -20.80 7.59 -10.28
N GLY A 197 -20.94 6.65 -9.35
CA GLY A 197 -20.19 6.62 -8.09
C GLY A 197 -18.70 6.44 -8.34
N VAL A 198 -18.31 5.51 -9.23
CA VAL A 198 -16.92 5.30 -9.65
C VAL A 198 -16.33 6.57 -10.26
N ALA A 199 -17.05 7.19 -11.22
CA ALA A 199 -16.62 8.43 -11.86
C ALA A 199 -16.53 9.61 -10.88
N ALA A 200 -17.37 9.65 -9.84
CA ALA A 200 -17.31 10.66 -8.80
C ALA A 200 -16.06 10.48 -7.91
N ILE A 201 -15.75 9.27 -7.46
CA ILE A 201 -14.53 8.96 -6.69
C ILE A 201 -13.28 9.31 -7.51
N ARG A 202 -13.23 8.90 -8.77
CA ARG A 202 -12.13 9.21 -9.69
C ARG A 202 -11.89 10.72 -9.78
N ARG A 203 -12.94 11.52 -9.95
CA ARG A 203 -12.86 13.01 -10.00
C ARG A 203 -12.39 13.62 -8.69
N VAL A 204 -12.72 13.03 -7.57
CA VAL A 204 -12.27 13.51 -6.25
C VAL A 204 -10.77 13.29 -6.11
N TYR A 205 -10.26 12.10 -6.43
CA TYR A 205 -8.83 11.80 -6.37
C TYR A 205 -8.00 12.54 -7.42
N ALA A 206 -8.55 12.82 -8.62
CA ALA A 206 -7.85 13.57 -9.67
C ALA A 206 -7.36 14.96 -9.24
N ARG A 207 -7.87 15.48 -8.11
CA ARG A 207 -7.44 16.75 -7.50
C ARG A 207 -6.36 16.58 -6.43
N SER A 208 -5.94 15.36 -6.14
CA SER A 208 -4.88 15.04 -5.19
C SER A 208 -3.56 14.81 -5.89
N SER A 209 -2.47 14.77 -5.11
CA SER A 209 -1.12 14.46 -5.61
C SER A 209 -1.00 13.06 -6.23
N ALA A 210 -1.92 12.14 -5.92
CA ALA A 210 -1.92 10.78 -6.46
C ALA A 210 -2.45 10.68 -7.89
N GLY A 211 -3.17 11.69 -8.39
CA GLY A 211 -3.83 11.63 -9.69
C GLY A 211 -5.12 10.82 -9.69
N GLU A 212 -5.53 10.34 -10.85
CA GLU A 212 -6.80 9.63 -11.01
C GLU A 212 -6.76 8.22 -10.40
N ALA A 213 -7.81 7.87 -9.65
CA ALA A 213 -7.99 6.52 -9.17
C ALA A 213 -8.61 5.62 -10.26
N VAL A 214 -8.07 4.43 -10.44
CA VAL A 214 -8.55 3.39 -11.37
C VAL A 214 -9.22 2.29 -10.56
N ALA A 215 -10.52 2.06 -10.81
CA ALA A 215 -11.23 0.94 -10.22
C ALA A 215 -11.03 -0.30 -11.11
N ARG A 216 -10.45 -1.37 -10.54
CA ARG A 216 -10.26 -2.66 -11.22
C ARG A 216 -11.20 -3.71 -10.65
N THR A 217 -11.64 -4.61 -11.52
CA THR A 217 -12.35 -5.83 -11.11
C THR A 217 -11.39 -6.78 -10.40
N ARG A 218 -11.94 -7.79 -9.73
CA ARG A 218 -11.12 -8.85 -9.10
C ARG A 218 -10.25 -9.59 -10.13
N GLU A 219 -10.79 -9.84 -11.32
CA GLU A 219 -10.10 -10.49 -12.44
C GLU A 219 -8.94 -9.66 -12.97
N GLU A 220 -9.12 -8.34 -13.07
CA GLU A 220 -8.05 -7.41 -13.45
C GLU A 220 -6.98 -7.32 -12.37
N ILE A 221 -7.35 -7.34 -11.09
CA ILE A 221 -6.39 -7.37 -9.97
C ILE A 221 -5.60 -8.69 -9.97
N LEU A 222 -6.25 -9.81 -10.31
CA LEU A 222 -5.60 -11.12 -10.39
C LEU A 222 -4.45 -11.13 -11.42
N ARG A 223 -4.53 -10.36 -12.49
CA ARG A 223 -3.48 -10.25 -13.51
C ARG A 223 -2.15 -9.71 -12.96
N PHE A 224 -2.15 -8.95 -11.87
CA PHE A 224 -0.91 -8.54 -11.23
C PHE A 224 -0.09 -9.70 -10.65
N PHE A 225 -0.73 -10.84 -10.44
CA PHE A 225 -0.09 -12.06 -9.93
C PHE A 225 0.32 -13.04 -11.05
N GLU A 226 0.24 -12.64 -12.33
CA GLU A 226 0.74 -13.47 -13.43
C GLU A 226 2.21 -13.83 -13.20
N GLY A 227 2.54 -15.15 -13.27
CA GLY A 227 3.88 -15.67 -12.95
C GLY A 227 4.14 -15.93 -11.47
N CYS A 228 3.14 -15.76 -10.60
CA CYS A 228 3.21 -16.14 -9.19
C CYS A 228 2.25 -17.29 -8.88
N GLU A 229 2.62 -18.13 -7.92
CA GLU A 229 1.70 -19.09 -7.31
C GLU A 229 0.92 -18.38 -6.19
N LEU A 230 -0.41 -18.35 -6.33
CA LEU A 230 -1.24 -17.68 -5.32
C LEU A 230 -1.30 -18.47 -4.02
N VAL A 231 -1.08 -17.77 -2.92
CA VAL A 231 -1.29 -18.30 -1.57
C VAL A 231 -2.78 -18.33 -1.26
N GLU A 232 -3.27 -19.48 -0.77
CA GLU A 232 -4.67 -19.61 -0.33
C GLU A 232 -5.03 -18.55 0.74
N PRO A 233 -6.20 -17.92 0.60
CA PRO A 233 -7.35 -18.22 -0.24
C PRO A 233 -7.35 -17.52 -1.63
N GLY A 234 -6.21 -17.06 -2.12
CA GLY A 234 -6.09 -16.32 -3.37
C GLY A 234 -6.44 -14.84 -3.22
N VAL A 235 -6.91 -14.22 -4.30
CA VAL A 235 -7.37 -12.82 -4.29
C VAL A 235 -8.82 -12.78 -3.80
N VAL A 236 -9.02 -12.28 -2.59
CA VAL A 236 -10.32 -12.14 -1.91
C VAL A 236 -10.46 -10.75 -1.31
N THR A 237 -11.58 -10.42 -0.70
CA THR A 237 -11.64 -9.18 0.07
C THR A 237 -10.63 -9.22 1.21
N VAL A 238 -10.03 -8.07 1.53
CA VAL A 238 -8.98 -8.01 2.55
C VAL A 238 -9.44 -8.52 3.92
N ASP A 239 -10.72 -8.46 4.23
CA ASP A 239 -11.29 -9.03 5.46
C ASP A 239 -11.29 -10.58 5.45
N GLU A 240 -11.42 -11.20 4.27
CA GLU A 240 -11.49 -12.65 4.10
C GLU A 240 -10.09 -13.30 3.98
N TRP A 241 -9.04 -12.50 3.72
CA TRP A 241 -7.70 -13.04 3.59
C TRP A 241 -7.14 -13.41 4.97
N ARG A 242 -7.21 -14.69 5.34
CA ARG A 242 -6.68 -15.29 6.59
C ARG A 242 -7.02 -14.46 7.85
N PRO A 243 -8.30 -14.17 8.14
CA PRO A 243 -8.68 -13.40 9.31
C PRO A 243 -8.25 -14.12 10.60
N ARG A 244 -7.84 -13.37 11.62
CA ARG A 244 -7.58 -13.90 12.95
C ARG A 244 -8.90 -14.20 13.64
N GLU A 245 -8.87 -15.10 14.63
CA GLU A 245 -10.03 -15.37 15.46
C GLU A 245 -10.55 -14.06 16.12
N GLY A 246 -11.84 -13.80 15.97
CA GLY A 246 -12.49 -12.59 16.49
C GLY A 246 -12.32 -11.33 15.62
N GLU A 247 -11.55 -11.36 14.53
CA GLU A 247 -11.53 -10.24 13.59
C GLU A 247 -12.86 -10.16 12.82
N PRO A 248 -13.39 -8.93 12.61
CA PRO A 248 -14.63 -8.77 11.84
C PRO A 248 -14.39 -9.11 10.37
N VAL A 249 -15.14 -10.10 9.86
CA VAL A 249 -15.20 -10.42 8.43
C VAL A 249 -16.50 -9.87 7.88
N ARG A 250 -16.42 -8.88 6.99
CA ARG A 250 -17.58 -8.29 6.34
C ARG A 250 -17.95 -9.09 5.09
N THR A 251 -19.07 -9.79 5.14
CA THR A 251 -19.56 -10.61 4.03
C THR A 251 -20.38 -9.84 2.98
N ARG A 252 -20.78 -8.59 3.29
CA ARG A 252 -21.51 -7.71 2.39
C ARG A 252 -20.95 -6.30 2.50
N THR A 253 -20.28 -5.85 1.43
CA THR A 253 -19.75 -4.48 1.33
C THR A 253 -20.68 -3.65 0.45
N GLU A 254 -21.35 -2.68 1.05
CA GLU A 254 -21.95 -1.57 0.32
C GLU A 254 -20.86 -0.56 0.03
N GLY A 255 -20.81 -0.02 -1.21
CA GLY A 255 -19.78 0.92 -1.64
C GLY A 255 -18.49 0.25 -2.13
N ALA A 256 -17.37 0.97 -2.01
CA ALA A 256 -16.06 0.50 -2.47
C ALA A 256 -15.54 -0.68 -1.63
N VAL A 257 -14.85 -1.60 -2.30
CA VAL A 257 -14.27 -2.81 -1.72
C VAL A 257 -12.75 -2.78 -1.90
N VAL A 258 -12.03 -3.38 -0.98
CA VAL A 258 -10.58 -3.62 -1.15
C VAL A 258 -10.37 -5.13 -1.29
N TYR A 259 -9.79 -5.54 -2.41
CA TYR A 259 -9.30 -6.89 -2.63
C TYR A 259 -7.83 -6.97 -2.23
N GLY A 260 -7.40 -8.14 -1.76
CA GLY A 260 -6.01 -8.40 -1.46
C GLY A 260 -5.64 -9.84 -1.71
N GLY A 261 -4.36 -10.07 -1.92
CA GLY A 261 -3.79 -11.38 -2.14
C GLY A 261 -2.29 -11.40 -1.93
N VAL A 262 -1.74 -12.60 -1.84
CA VAL A 262 -0.31 -12.86 -1.77
C VAL A 262 0.03 -13.90 -2.82
N GLY A 263 1.12 -13.70 -3.55
CA GLY A 263 1.66 -14.66 -4.52
C GLY A 263 3.13 -14.95 -4.25
N VAL A 264 3.55 -16.18 -4.49
CA VAL A 264 4.95 -16.61 -4.43
C VAL A 264 5.56 -16.53 -5.81
N VAL A 265 6.71 -15.89 -5.94
CA VAL A 265 7.51 -15.81 -7.18
C VAL A 265 8.23 -17.14 -7.36
N GLY A 266 8.06 -17.76 -8.53
CA GLY A 266 8.67 -19.04 -8.89
C GLY A 266 10.12 -18.95 -9.37
#